data_fd115e29f86c873f47678b5f493251db
#
_entry.id   fd115e29f86c873f47678b5f493251db
#
_cell.length_a   1.000
_cell.length_b   1.000
_cell.length_c   1.000
_cell.angle_alpha   90.00
_cell.angle_beta   90.00
_cell.angle_gamma   90.00
#
_symmetry.space_group_name_H-M   'P 1'
#
loop_
_entity.id
_entity.type
_entity.pdbx_description
1 polymer ?
#
loop_
_entity_poly.entity_id
_entity_poly.type
_entity_poly.pdbx_seq_one_letter_code
_entity_poly.pdbx_strand_id
1 'polypeptide(L)'
;MKELLYLKDEQLKHLIEKLFISYRETFSDSKKILDKYHIGLAHQKTIHLISMYEGISISELMRKLKVSKQSLNRVLKDLIKLEMVFFNKDETDTRLSLIHI
;
A
#
# COMPACT_ATOMS: atom_id res chain seq x y z
N MET A 1 9.49 -13.36 21.31
CA MET A 1 9.74 -12.30 22.33
C MET A 1 11.04 -12.47 23.07
N LYS A 2 11.47 -13.68 23.31
CA LYS A 2 12.80 -13.92 23.94
C LYS A 2 13.94 -13.30 23.11
N GLU A 3 13.80 -13.27 21.80
CA GLU A 3 14.82 -12.71 20.91
C GLU A 3 15.03 -11.20 21.12
N LEU A 4 13.97 -10.47 21.44
CA LEU A 4 14.06 -9.04 21.75
C LEU A 4 14.77 -8.79 23.08
N LEU A 5 14.77 -9.76 23.99
CA LEU A 5 15.44 -9.65 25.27
C LEU A 5 16.98 -9.75 25.14
N TYR A 6 17.46 -10.30 24.03
CA TYR A 6 18.90 -10.39 23.76
C TYR A 6 19.45 -9.16 23.08
N LEU A 7 18.60 -8.28 22.57
CA LEU A 7 19.06 -7.02 22.02
C LEU A 7 19.31 -6.03 23.14
N LYS A 8 20.48 -5.45 23.17
CA LYS A 8 20.77 -4.36 24.09
C LYS A 8 19.87 -3.19 23.75
N ASP A 9 19.49 -2.42 24.75
CA ASP A 9 18.62 -1.24 24.56
C ASP A 9 19.12 -0.32 23.45
N GLU A 10 20.43 -0.12 23.37
CA GLU A 10 21.03 0.70 22.33
C GLU A 10 20.85 0.13 20.93
N GLN A 11 20.96 -1.21 20.79
CA GLN A 11 20.75 -1.87 19.51
C GLN A 11 19.29 -1.78 19.07
N LEU A 12 18.39 -1.91 20.02
CA LEU A 12 16.96 -1.78 19.75
C LEU A 12 16.60 -0.35 19.33
N LYS A 13 17.16 0.62 20.02
CA LYS A 13 16.96 2.04 19.67
C LYS A 13 17.49 2.35 18.27
N HIS A 14 18.66 1.82 17.93
CA HIS A 14 19.22 1.97 16.60
C HIS A 14 18.35 1.37 15.51
N LEU A 15 17.82 0.18 15.76
CA LEU A 15 16.93 -0.48 14.82
C LEU A 15 15.66 0.33 14.60
N ILE A 16 15.06 0.80 15.68
CA ILE A 16 13.84 1.64 15.62
C ILE A 16 14.12 2.93 14.87
N GLU A 17 15.26 3.57 15.14
CA GLU A 17 15.65 4.79 14.44
C GLU A 17 15.82 4.58 12.94
N LYS A 18 16.50 3.49 12.55
CA LYS A 18 16.68 3.14 11.14
C LYS A 18 15.35 2.88 10.44
N LEU A 19 14.44 2.17 11.10
CA LEU A 19 13.12 1.91 10.56
C LEU A 19 12.34 3.21 10.37
N PHE A 20 12.42 4.10 11.35
CA PHE A 20 11.75 5.40 11.29
C PHE A 20 12.30 6.27 10.16
N ILE A 21 13.62 6.34 10.01
CA ILE A 21 14.27 7.11 8.96
C ILE A 21 13.92 6.54 7.57
N SER A 22 14.01 5.23 7.42
CA SER A 22 13.66 4.55 6.18
C SER A 22 12.20 4.81 5.79
N TYR A 23 11.30 4.71 6.76
CA TYR A 23 9.88 5.00 6.55
C TYR A 23 9.69 6.45 6.10
N ARG A 24 10.30 7.40 6.81
CA ARG A 24 10.19 8.82 6.50
C ARG A 24 10.70 9.14 5.11
N GLU A 25 11.87 8.62 4.73
CA GLU A 25 12.47 8.86 3.41
C GLU A 25 11.62 8.27 2.30
N THR A 26 11.16 7.03 2.48
CA THR A 26 10.33 6.34 1.51
C THR A 26 9.03 7.13 1.25
N PHE A 27 8.38 7.60 2.29
CA PHE A 27 7.10 8.30 2.16
C PHE A 27 7.24 9.78 1.79
N SER A 28 8.35 10.45 2.12
CA SER A 28 8.51 11.84 1.73
C SER A 28 8.72 12.01 0.22
N ASP A 29 9.46 11.13 -0.42
CA ASP A 29 9.62 11.14 -1.87
C ASP A 29 8.32 10.77 -2.58
N SER A 30 7.59 9.79 -2.03
CA SER A 30 6.29 9.40 -2.54
C SER A 30 5.27 10.53 -2.47
N LYS A 31 5.35 11.36 -1.43
CA LYS A 31 4.42 12.47 -1.24
C LYS A 31 4.48 13.46 -2.40
N LYS A 32 5.66 13.76 -2.91
CA LYS A 32 5.82 14.65 -4.07
C LYS A 32 5.12 14.12 -5.31
N ILE A 33 5.23 12.80 -5.54
CA ILE A 33 4.57 12.13 -6.66
C ILE A 33 3.06 12.13 -6.45
N LEU A 34 2.61 11.83 -5.24
CA LEU A 34 1.19 11.81 -4.89
C LEU A 34 0.55 13.19 -5.08
N ASP A 35 1.23 14.25 -4.65
CA ASP A 35 0.74 15.62 -4.81
C ASP A 35 0.64 15.99 -6.29
N LYS A 36 1.58 15.55 -7.11
CA LYS A 36 1.57 15.78 -8.55
C LYS A 36 0.33 15.19 -9.22
N TYR A 37 -0.11 14.03 -8.79
CA TYR A 37 -1.28 13.34 -9.35
C TYR A 37 -2.56 13.60 -8.56
N HIS A 38 -2.51 14.43 -7.53
CA HIS A 38 -3.64 14.73 -6.64
C HIS A 38 -4.23 13.48 -5.98
N ILE A 39 -3.36 12.57 -5.60
CA ILE A 39 -3.73 11.35 -4.86
C ILE A 39 -3.10 11.36 -3.48
N GLY A 40 -3.64 10.56 -2.58
CA GLY A 40 -3.26 10.57 -1.17
C GLY A 40 -2.63 9.26 -0.69
N LEU A 41 -2.44 9.20 0.62
CA LEU A 41 -1.84 8.04 1.28
C LEU A 41 -2.65 6.76 1.08
N ALA A 42 -3.98 6.86 1.08
CA ALA A 42 -4.85 5.70 0.84
C ALA A 42 -4.61 5.10 -0.54
N HIS A 43 -4.42 5.93 -1.54
CA HIS A 43 -4.10 5.50 -2.91
C HIS A 43 -2.74 4.80 -2.94
N GLN A 44 -1.74 5.36 -2.26
CA GLN A 44 -0.40 4.79 -2.20
C GLN A 44 -0.40 3.40 -1.56
N LYS A 45 -1.09 3.24 -0.44
CA LYS A 45 -1.19 1.95 0.25
C LYS A 45 -1.88 0.91 -0.63
N THR A 46 -2.92 1.31 -1.34
CA THR A 46 -3.65 0.44 -2.25
C THR A 46 -2.76 -0.02 -3.41
N ILE A 47 -2.05 0.90 -4.05
CA ILE A 47 -1.10 0.58 -5.13
C ILE A 47 -0.04 -0.39 -4.62
N HIS A 48 0.50 -0.14 -3.44
CA HIS A 48 1.54 -0.99 -2.84
C HIS A 48 1.05 -2.43 -2.66
N LEU A 49 -0.15 -2.61 -2.11
CA LEU A 49 -0.71 -3.95 -1.92
C LEU A 49 -1.00 -4.65 -3.24
N ILE A 50 -1.50 -3.93 -4.23
CA ILE A 50 -1.75 -4.52 -5.56
C ILE A 50 -0.43 -4.93 -6.21
N SER A 51 0.63 -4.15 -6.02
CA SER A 51 1.95 -4.50 -6.56
C SER A 51 2.56 -5.73 -5.88
N MET A 52 2.34 -5.88 -4.58
CA MET A 52 2.86 -7.03 -3.82
C MET A 52 2.05 -8.30 -4.04
N TYR A 53 0.76 -8.17 -4.21
CA TYR A 53 -0.17 -9.30 -4.34
C TYR A 53 -0.91 -9.19 -5.67
N GLU A 54 -0.22 -9.49 -6.76
CA GLU A 54 -0.81 -9.41 -8.08
C GLU A 54 -2.07 -10.29 -8.18
N GLY A 55 -3.13 -9.72 -8.72
CA GLY A 55 -4.42 -10.40 -8.77
C GLY A 55 -5.17 -10.42 -7.46
N ILE A 56 -4.82 -9.54 -6.52
CA ILE A 56 -5.52 -9.44 -5.24
C ILE A 56 -6.99 -9.07 -5.44
N SER A 57 -7.89 -9.71 -4.70
CA SER A 57 -9.31 -9.42 -4.77
C SER A 57 -9.66 -8.16 -3.97
N ILE A 58 -10.82 -7.58 -4.29
CA ILE A 58 -11.36 -6.44 -3.53
C ILE A 58 -11.56 -6.82 -2.07
N SER A 59 -12.06 -8.02 -1.81
CA SER A 59 -12.28 -8.52 -0.45
C SER A 59 -10.98 -8.58 0.36
N GLU A 60 -9.91 -9.06 -0.25
CA GLU A 60 -8.60 -9.12 0.39
C GLU A 60 -8.02 -7.73 0.66
N LEU A 61 -8.19 -6.79 -0.28
CA LEU A 61 -7.78 -5.41 -0.10
C LEU A 61 -8.51 -4.75 1.08
N MET A 62 -9.81 -4.93 1.16
CA MET A 62 -10.61 -4.40 2.25
C MET A 62 -10.13 -4.92 3.59
N ARG A 63 -9.84 -6.21 3.66
CA ARG A 63 -9.36 -6.85 4.88
C ARG A 63 -7.98 -6.34 5.29
N LYS A 64 -7.05 -6.23 4.34
CA LYS A 64 -5.69 -5.78 4.61
C LYS A 64 -5.62 -4.29 4.95
N LEU A 65 -6.39 -3.48 4.27
CA LEU A 65 -6.44 -2.03 4.50
C LEU A 65 -7.35 -1.64 5.65
N LYS A 66 -8.25 -2.55 6.07
CA LYS A 66 -9.26 -2.29 7.10
C LYS A 66 -10.13 -1.09 6.77
N VAL A 67 -10.59 -1.04 5.56
CA VAL A 67 -11.44 0.03 5.04
C VAL A 67 -12.77 -0.51 4.56
N SER A 68 -13.77 0.38 4.45
CA SER A 68 -15.07 0.04 3.91
C SER A 68 -15.00 -0.13 2.39
N LYS A 69 -15.98 -0.85 1.84
CA LYS A 69 -16.10 -1.02 0.40
C LYS A 69 -16.24 0.32 -0.32
N GLN A 70 -17.00 1.24 0.26
CA GLN A 70 -17.19 2.58 -0.31
C GLN A 70 -15.90 3.37 -0.39
N SER A 71 -15.11 3.36 0.67
CA SER A 71 -13.81 4.04 0.69
C SER A 71 -12.85 3.46 -0.33
N LEU A 72 -12.79 2.13 -0.40
CA LEU A 72 -11.92 1.44 -1.35
C LEU A 72 -12.37 1.70 -2.79
N ASN A 73 -13.66 1.64 -3.08
CA ASN A 73 -14.18 1.91 -4.43
C ASN A 73 -13.81 3.30 -4.91
N ARG A 74 -13.84 4.29 -4.02
CA ARG A 74 -13.45 5.66 -4.35
C ARG A 74 -11.98 5.72 -4.76
N VAL A 75 -11.10 5.08 -3.98
CA VAL A 75 -9.67 5.01 -4.28
C VAL A 75 -9.42 4.28 -5.59
N LEU A 76 -10.06 3.13 -5.79
CA LEU A 76 -9.89 2.34 -7.01
C LEU A 76 -10.38 3.07 -8.25
N LYS A 77 -11.48 3.79 -8.13
CA LYS A 77 -12.01 4.60 -9.23
C LYS A 77 -10.96 5.63 -9.69
N ASP A 78 -10.32 6.30 -8.75
CA ASP A 78 -9.27 7.26 -9.05
C ASP A 78 -8.06 6.59 -9.72
N LEU A 79 -7.63 5.44 -9.20
CA LEU A 79 -6.48 4.72 -9.75
C LEU A 79 -6.75 4.16 -11.14
N ILE A 80 -7.97 3.72 -11.40
CA ILE A 80 -8.38 3.24 -12.73
C ILE A 80 -8.43 4.42 -13.71
N LYS A 81 -8.95 5.56 -13.27
CA LYS A 81 -8.99 6.78 -14.10
C LYS A 81 -7.59 7.25 -14.46
N LEU A 82 -6.63 7.10 -13.56
CA LEU A 82 -5.23 7.44 -13.81
C LEU A 82 -4.48 6.36 -14.60
N GLU A 83 -5.17 5.29 -14.97
CA GLU A 83 -4.60 4.16 -15.73
C GLU A 83 -3.45 3.47 -14.99
N MET A 84 -3.52 3.44 -13.66
CA MET A 84 -2.52 2.75 -12.82
C MET A 84 -2.93 1.32 -12.48
N VAL A 85 -4.22 1.05 -12.45
CA VAL A 85 -4.80 -0.22 -12.03
C VAL A 85 -5.90 -0.61 -13.01
N PHE A 86 -6.07 -1.90 -13.23
CA PHE A 86 -7.19 -2.41 -14.01
C PHE A 86 -7.84 -3.60 -13.31
N PHE A 87 -9.13 -3.80 -13.59
CA PHE A 87 -9.87 -4.97 -13.13
C PHE A 87 -9.69 -6.12 -14.10
N ASN A 88 -9.37 -7.28 -13.54
CA ASN A 88 -9.38 -8.53 -14.29
C ASN A 88 -10.55 -9.35 -13.74
N LYS A 89 -11.63 -9.47 -14.52
CA LYS A 89 -12.80 -10.21 -14.09
C LYS A 89 -12.58 -11.70 -14.26
N ASP A 90 -12.52 -12.39 -13.14
CA ASP A 90 -12.64 -13.82 -13.11
C ASP A 90 -14.13 -14.18 -12.87
N GLU A 91 -14.54 -15.40 -13.22
CA GLU A 91 -15.96 -15.81 -13.17
C GLU A 91 -16.61 -15.65 -11.80
N THR A 92 -15.82 -15.70 -10.73
CA THR A 92 -16.34 -15.68 -9.35
C THR A 92 -15.83 -14.51 -8.52
N ASP A 93 -14.82 -13.77 -8.98
CA ASP A 93 -14.24 -12.68 -8.18
C ASP A 93 -13.57 -11.65 -9.07
N THR A 94 -13.61 -10.40 -8.65
CA THR A 94 -12.95 -9.31 -9.35
C THR A 94 -11.55 -9.14 -8.78
N ARG A 95 -10.55 -9.30 -9.64
CA ARG A 95 -9.15 -9.17 -9.26
C ARG A 95 -8.54 -7.92 -9.85
N LEU A 96 -7.54 -7.42 -9.16
CA LEU A 96 -6.89 -6.16 -9.50
C LEU A 96 -5.43 -6.39 -9.85
N SER A 97 -4.97 -5.71 -10.87
CA SER A 97 -3.57 -5.74 -11.29
C SER A 97 -3.10 -4.35 -11.65
N LEU A 98 -1.80 -4.12 -11.47
CA LEU A 98 -1.17 -2.88 -11.93
C LEU A 98 -0.99 -2.90 -13.43
N ILE A 99 -1.11 -1.73 -14.04
CA ILE A 99 -0.76 -1.57 -15.45
C ILE A 99 0.76 -1.40 -15.52
N HIS A 100 1.40 -2.33 -16.20
CA HIS A 100 2.83 -2.23 -16.48
C HIS A 100 3.02 -1.42 -17.77
N ILE A 101 3.74 -0.35 -17.63
CA ILE A 101 4.11 0.51 -18.76
C ILE A 101 5.49 0.12 -19.26
#